data_20616b74940080182ef39f8d3a1033b6
#
_entry.id   20616b74940080182ef39f8d3a1033b6
#
_cell.length_a   1.000
_cell.length_b   1.000
_cell.length_c   1.000
_cell.angle_alpha   90.00
_cell.angle_beta   90.00
_cell.angle_gamma   90.00
#
_symmetry.space_group_name_H-M   'P 1'
#
loop_
_entity.id
_entity.type
_entity.pdbx_description
1 polymer ?
#
loop_
_entity_poly.entity_id
_entity_poly.type
_entity_poly.pdbx_seq_one_letter_code
_entity_poly.pdbx_strand_id
1 'polypeptide(L)'
;MTRLVSGEPAPLETPDKALRPQTLAEFVGQEQAKANLRVFIAGAKSRAEALDHVLLFGPPGLGKTTLAQIVARELGVNFRATSGPVLAKAGDLAAILTNLEPNDVLFIDEIHRLPANVEEILYPAMEDHVLDLMIGEGPSARSIRIDLAPFTLVAATTRAGLLATPLRDRFGIPIRLEFYTPAELQKVLTQAAGKLGLNLHPEGAAEIAARARGTPRVAGRLLRRVRDFAASDGVDLIDRKSAASALARLDVDEMGLDALDRRYLRALIENYAGGPAGVETLAYAIAEARDAVEDVIEPFLLQQGFIQRTPRGRMACAKAYAHLGLIAPKTAGLAQPGDLFDD
;
A
#
# COMPACT_ATOMS: atom_id res chain seq x y z
N MET A 1 -20.56 -2.07 -31.03
CA MET A 1 -19.20 -2.50 -30.60
C MET A 1 -18.62 -1.36 -29.79
N THR A 2 -18.76 -1.43 -28.48
CA THR A 2 -18.37 -0.38 -27.55
C THR A 2 -16.89 -0.61 -27.16
N ARG A 3 -16.06 0.41 -27.39
CA ARG A 3 -14.63 0.37 -27.08
C ARG A 3 -14.42 0.23 -25.57
N LEU A 4 -13.73 -0.84 -25.15
CA LEU A 4 -13.37 -1.18 -23.76
C LEU A 4 -12.08 -0.48 -23.25
N VAL A 5 -11.62 0.56 -23.92
CA VAL A 5 -10.45 1.35 -23.48
C VAL A 5 -10.75 2.82 -23.74
N SER A 6 -11.47 3.46 -22.84
CA SER A 6 -11.46 4.92 -22.70
C SER A 6 -10.75 5.24 -21.39
N GLY A 7 -9.72 6.11 -21.45
CA GLY A 7 -8.97 6.59 -20.27
C GLY A 7 -9.74 7.57 -19.39
N GLU A 8 -11.07 7.53 -19.41
CA GLU A 8 -11.90 8.26 -18.45
C GLU A 8 -12.08 7.40 -17.19
N PRO A 9 -11.89 7.97 -15.98
CA PRO A 9 -12.10 7.25 -14.75
C PRO A 9 -13.54 6.73 -14.70
N ALA A 10 -13.68 5.43 -14.45
CA ALA A 10 -14.99 4.80 -14.36
C ALA A 10 -15.84 5.48 -13.26
N PRO A 11 -17.18 5.63 -13.43
CA PRO A 11 -18.06 6.28 -12.44
C PRO A 11 -17.99 5.69 -11.02
N LEU A 12 -17.38 4.52 -10.84
CA LEU A 12 -17.15 3.83 -9.56
C LEU A 12 -16.02 4.42 -8.69
N GLU A 13 -15.19 5.32 -9.22
CA GLU A 13 -14.12 5.96 -8.42
C GLU A 13 -14.60 7.17 -7.59
N THR A 14 -15.70 7.77 -7.93
CA THR A 14 -16.23 8.96 -7.25
C THR A 14 -16.62 8.72 -5.79
N PRO A 15 -17.30 7.61 -5.42
CA PRO A 15 -17.61 7.33 -4.01
C PRO A 15 -16.36 7.05 -3.15
N ASP A 16 -15.33 6.42 -3.70
CA ASP A 16 -14.10 6.09 -2.97
C ASP A 16 -13.28 7.33 -2.62
N LYS A 17 -13.26 8.35 -3.47
CA LYS A 17 -12.55 9.61 -3.19
C LYS A 17 -13.21 10.39 -2.05
N ALA A 18 -14.54 10.37 -1.98
CA ALA A 18 -15.30 11.05 -0.91
C ALA A 18 -15.10 10.38 0.47
N LEU A 19 -14.80 9.09 0.50
CA LEU A 19 -14.57 8.36 1.75
C LEU A 19 -13.19 8.59 2.35
N ARG A 20 -12.21 9.06 1.58
CA ARG A 20 -10.84 9.26 2.05
C ARG A 20 -10.77 10.42 3.04
N PRO A 21 -9.96 10.31 4.10
CA PRO A 21 -9.67 11.40 5.00
C PRO A 21 -9.00 12.54 4.22
N GLN A 22 -9.33 13.78 4.61
CA GLN A 22 -8.88 14.98 3.94
C GLN A 22 -7.77 15.71 4.72
N THR A 23 -7.67 15.46 6.02
CA THR A 23 -6.72 16.08 6.96
C THR A 23 -5.98 15.03 7.77
N LEU A 24 -4.84 15.41 8.38
CA LEU A 24 -4.13 14.55 9.33
C LEU A 24 -4.98 14.21 10.58
N ALA A 25 -5.94 15.04 10.93
CA ALA A 25 -6.84 14.81 12.05
C ALA A 25 -7.84 13.68 11.75
N GLU A 26 -8.35 13.62 10.51
CA GLU A 26 -9.27 12.58 10.06
C GLU A 26 -8.55 11.24 9.78
N PHE A 27 -7.24 11.27 9.52
CA PHE A 27 -6.46 10.09 9.20
C PHE A 27 -6.26 9.24 10.46
N VAL A 28 -6.95 8.11 10.54
CA VAL A 28 -6.88 7.17 11.67
C VAL A 28 -5.56 6.39 11.64
N GLY A 29 -5.00 6.12 12.82
CA GLY A 29 -3.77 5.33 12.97
C GLY A 29 -2.50 6.11 12.60
N GLN A 30 -1.38 5.40 12.54
CA GLN A 30 -0.06 5.95 12.16
C GLN A 30 0.34 7.17 13.03
N GLU A 31 0.08 7.12 14.34
CA GLU A 31 0.16 8.30 15.22
C GLU A 31 1.54 8.95 15.23
N GLN A 32 2.62 8.15 15.25
CA GLN A 32 3.99 8.68 15.21
C GLN A 32 4.29 9.39 13.89
N ALA A 33 3.87 8.80 12.77
CA ALA A 33 4.04 9.39 11.44
C ALA A 33 3.30 10.73 11.33
N LYS A 34 2.05 10.78 11.81
CA LYS A 34 1.24 12.01 11.84
C LYS A 34 1.84 13.09 12.72
N ALA A 35 2.33 12.73 13.91
CA ALA A 35 2.96 13.66 14.82
C ALA A 35 4.18 14.32 14.16
N ASN A 36 5.05 13.53 13.54
CA ASN A 36 6.22 14.04 12.84
C ASN A 36 5.83 14.92 11.65
N LEU A 37 4.89 14.47 10.81
CA LEU A 37 4.42 15.25 9.65
C LEU A 37 3.83 16.60 10.06
N ARG A 38 3.07 16.69 11.16
CA ARG A 38 2.55 17.98 11.67
C ARG A 38 3.68 18.96 11.95
N VAL A 39 4.75 18.50 12.59
CA VAL A 39 5.91 19.35 12.91
C VAL A 39 6.61 19.80 11.63
N PHE A 40 6.88 18.89 10.71
CA PHE A 40 7.60 19.18 9.47
C PHE A 40 6.80 20.12 8.56
N ILE A 41 5.50 19.86 8.39
CA ILE A 41 4.60 20.73 7.62
C ILE A 41 4.52 22.13 8.24
N ALA A 42 4.35 22.23 9.56
CA ALA A 42 4.31 23.53 10.25
C ALA A 42 5.65 24.29 10.08
N GLY A 43 6.78 23.59 10.16
CA GLY A 43 8.11 24.16 9.92
C GLY A 43 8.28 24.69 8.48
N ALA A 44 7.94 23.90 7.47
CA ALA A 44 8.02 24.30 6.07
C ALA A 44 7.12 25.55 5.80
N LYS A 45 5.89 25.52 6.28
CA LYS A 45 4.97 26.69 6.16
C LYS A 45 5.50 27.94 6.84
N SER A 46 6.09 27.83 8.02
CA SER A 46 6.60 29.01 8.75
C SER A 46 7.78 29.68 8.04
N ARG A 47 8.56 28.92 7.27
CA ARG A 47 9.69 29.42 6.47
C ARG A 47 9.31 29.74 5.01
N ALA A 48 8.06 29.45 4.60
CA ALA A 48 7.59 29.54 3.22
C ALA A 48 8.45 28.74 2.22
N GLU A 49 8.95 27.60 2.64
CA GLU A 49 9.82 26.69 1.88
C GLU A 49 9.05 25.42 1.48
N ALA A 50 9.57 24.73 0.46
CA ALA A 50 9.13 23.36 0.16
C ALA A 50 9.42 22.45 1.36
N LEU A 51 8.55 21.46 1.59
CA LEU A 51 8.82 20.41 2.57
C LEU A 51 9.92 19.49 2.04
N ASP A 52 10.78 19.00 2.91
CA ASP A 52 11.73 17.94 2.55
C ASP A 52 11.05 16.76 1.88
N HIS A 53 11.77 16.07 0.98
CA HIS A 53 11.21 14.94 0.25
C HIS A 53 10.79 13.80 1.20
N VAL A 54 9.62 13.21 0.93
CA VAL A 54 8.97 12.22 1.79
C VAL A 54 8.94 10.86 1.09
N LEU A 55 9.43 9.82 1.75
CA LEU A 55 9.31 8.43 1.29
C LEU A 55 8.30 7.67 2.15
N LEU A 56 7.15 7.33 1.57
CA LEU A 56 6.12 6.51 2.20
C LEU A 56 6.30 5.05 1.80
N PHE A 57 6.61 4.16 2.75
CA PHE A 57 6.83 2.76 2.43
C PHE A 57 6.10 1.82 3.38
N GLY A 58 5.80 0.62 2.90
CA GLY A 58 5.05 -0.40 3.65
C GLY A 58 4.06 -1.15 2.77
N PRO A 59 3.36 -2.17 3.33
CA PRO A 59 2.41 -3.00 2.61
C PRO A 59 1.37 -2.22 1.81
N PRO A 60 0.74 -2.82 0.78
CA PRO A 60 -0.29 -2.16 0.00
C PRO A 60 -1.56 -1.92 0.83
N GLY A 61 -2.33 -0.89 0.48
CA GLY A 61 -3.64 -0.62 1.10
C GLY A 61 -3.63 0.11 2.43
N LEU A 62 -2.46 0.60 2.91
CA LEU A 62 -2.31 1.32 4.18
C LEU A 62 -2.56 2.83 4.10
N GLY A 63 -2.84 3.38 2.92
CA GLY A 63 -3.17 4.79 2.76
C GLY A 63 -2.01 5.70 2.32
N LYS A 64 -0.90 5.17 1.74
CA LYS A 64 0.24 5.97 1.25
C LYS A 64 -0.20 7.12 0.34
N THR A 65 -0.97 6.84 -0.69
CA THR A 65 -1.50 7.85 -1.63
C THR A 65 -2.41 8.87 -0.93
N THR A 66 -3.23 8.42 0.02
CA THR A 66 -4.10 9.31 0.82
C THR A 66 -3.27 10.25 1.69
N LEU A 67 -2.23 9.74 2.35
CA LEU A 67 -1.34 10.55 3.18
C LEU A 67 -0.57 11.58 2.35
N ALA A 68 -0.12 11.21 1.14
CA ALA A 68 0.52 12.15 0.21
C ALA A 68 -0.43 13.30 -0.20
N GLN A 69 -1.70 13.01 -0.46
CA GLN A 69 -2.72 14.02 -0.74
C GLN A 69 -2.97 14.94 0.45
N ILE A 70 -3.00 14.38 1.66
CA ILE A 70 -3.16 15.15 2.89
C ILE A 70 -1.96 16.09 3.09
N VAL A 71 -0.73 15.63 2.86
CA VAL A 71 0.47 16.48 2.95
C VAL A 71 0.34 17.72 2.05
N ALA A 72 -0.04 17.55 0.78
CA ALA A 72 -0.22 18.68 -0.12
C ALA A 72 -1.32 19.66 0.35
N ARG A 73 -2.45 19.13 0.84
CA ARG A 73 -3.54 19.95 1.38
C ARG A 73 -3.15 20.72 2.63
N GLU A 74 -2.47 20.04 3.56
CA GLU A 74 -1.98 20.67 4.79
C GLU A 74 -0.92 21.75 4.48
N LEU A 75 -0.11 21.57 3.44
CA LEU A 75 0.81 22.60 2.93
C LEU A 75 0.05 23.75 2.24
N GLY A 76 -1.11 23.49 1.63
CA GLY A 76 -1.89 24.46 0.87
C GLY A 76 -1.37 24.65 -0.57
N VAL A 77 -0.79 23.61 -1.17
CA VAL A 77 -0.16 23.63 -2.50
C VAL A 77 -0.82 22.63 -3.45
N ASN A 78 -0.48 22.72 -4.76
CA ASN A 78 -1.00 21.79 -5.74
C ASN A 78 -0.43 20.37 -5.55
N PHE A 79 -1.22 19.38 -5.97
CA PHE A 79 -0.86 17.97 -5.94
C PHE A 79 -0.83 17.39 -7.35
N ARG A 80 0.35 17.00 -7.81
CA ARG A 80 0.54 16.28 -9.08
C ARG A 80 0.85 14.83 -8.79
N ALA A 81 0.14 13.90 -9.43
CA ALA A 81 0.31 12.47 -9.18
C ALA A 81 0.68 11.73 -10.46
N THR A 82 1.66 10.83 -10.33
CA THR A 82 2.07 9.89 -11.35
C THR A 82 2.49 8.57 -10.71
N SER A 83 3.01 7.63 -11.47
CA SER A 83 3.55 6.36 -10.95
C SER A 83 4.80 5.94 -11.72
N GLY A 84 5.66 5.14 -11.08
CA GLY A 84 6.88 4.61 -11.70
C GLY A 84 6.65 3.97 -13.06
N PRO A 85 5.68 3.05 -13.22
CA PRO A 85 5.40 2.42 -14.52
C PRO A 85 4.95 3.37 -15.63
N VAL A 86 4.39 4.53 -15.31
CA VAL A 86 3.95 5.54 -16.30
C VAL A 86 5.13 6.36 -16.81
N LEU A 87 6.16 6.55 -16.00
CA LEU A 87 7.37 7.32 -16.31
C LEU A 87 8.37 6.43 -17.07
N ALA A 88 8.09 6.16 -18.33
CA ALA A 88 8.93 5.27 -19.15
C ALA A 88 10.20 5.93 -19.67
N LYS A 89 10.21 7.25 -19.84
CA LYS A 89 11.29 8.03 -20.43
C LYS A 89 11.62 9.28 -19.61
N ALA A 90 12.84 9.72 -19.70
CA ALA A 90 13.34 10.96 -19.12
C ALA A 90 12.45 12.19 -19.42
N GLY A 91 11.97 12.29 -20.66
CA GLY A 91 11.09 13.37 -21.10
C GLY A 91 9.72 13.38 -20.40
N ASP A 92 9.20 12.22 -19.98
CA ASP A 92 7.92 12.14 -19.28
C ASP A 92 8.01 12.82 -17.90
N LEU A 93 9.11 12.54 -17.18
CA LEU A 93 9.39 13.15 -15.89
C LEU A 93 9.72 14.66 -16.05
N ALA A 94 10.53 15.00 -17.06
CA ALA A 94 10.90 16.39 -17.35
C ALA A 94 9.65 17.25 -17.60
N ALA A 95 8.70 16.76 -18.39
CA ALA A 95 7.45 17.47 -18.66
C ALA A 95 6.62 17.72 -17.39
N ILE A 96 6.67 16.83 -16.41
CA ILE A 96 5.98 17.04 -15.13
C ILE A 96 6.73 18.07 -14.30
N LEU A 97 8.05 17.91 -14.11
CA LEU A 97 8.87 18.76 -13.25
C LEU A 97 8.89 20.22 -13.70
N THR A 98 8.97 20.48 -15.00
CA THR A 98 8.98 21.85 -15.55
C THR A 98 7.63 22.57 -15.45
N ASN A 99 6.55 21.86 -15.16
CA ASN A 99 5.22 22.41 -14.97
C ASN A 99 4.80 22.48 -13.48
N LEU A 100 5.72 22.26 -12.54
CA LEU A 100 5.46 22.47 -11.11
C LEU A 100 5.57 23.96 -10.76
N GLU A 101 4.66 24.40 -9.91
CA GLU A 101 4.74 25.72 -9.28
C GLU A 101 5.57 25.64 -7.98
N PRO A 102 6.06 26.78 -7.46
CA PRO A 102 6.84 26.74 -6.21
C PRO A 102 6.12 26.06 -5.06
N ASN A 103 6.82 25.15 -4.39
CA ASN A 103 6.38 24.33 -3.26
C ASN A 103 5.32 23.27 -3.59
N ASP A 104 4.98 23.05 -4.86
CA ASP A 104 4.07 21.98 -5.27
C ASP A 104 4.52 20.59 -4.77
N VAL A 105 3.57 19.71 -4.59
CA VAL A 105 3.82 18.31 -4.26
C VAL A 105 3.70 17.45 -5.52
N LEU A 106 4.81 16.82 -5.90
CA LEU A 106 4.83 15.72 -6.88
C LEU A 106 4.74 14.39 -6.13
N PHE A 107 3.75 13.59 -6.46
CA PHE A 107 3.58 12.23 -5.92
C PHE A 107 3.92 11.18 -6.99
N ILE A 108 4.85 10.27 -6.66
CA ILE A 108 5.19 9.13 -7.51
C ILE A 108 4.85 7.84 -6.76
N ASP A 109 3.81 7.13 -7.21
CA ASP A 109 3.48 5.81 -6.68
C ASP A 109 4.37 4.73 -7.30
N GLU A 110 4.64 3.63 -6.57
CA GLU A 110 5.48 2.52 -7.02
C GLU A 110 6.86 2.99 -7.55
N ILE A 111 7.51 3.92 -6.83
CA ILE A 111 8.76 4.56 -7.26
C ILE A 111 9.89 3.55 -7.55
N HIS A 112 9.88 2.39 -6.88
CA HIS A 112 10.83 1.30 -7.13
C HIS A 112 10.74 0.68 -8.54
N ARG A 113 9.74 1.07 -9.34
CA ARG A 113 9.55 0.64 -10.72
C ARG A 113 9.99 1.69 -11.74
N LEU A 114 10.66 2.75 -11.31
CA LEU A 114 11.27 3.71 -12.23
C LEU A 114 12.39 3.05 -13.01
N PRO A 115 12.49 3.31 -14.33
CA PRO A 115 13.69 2.97 -15.10
C PRO A 115 14.91 3.74 -14.58
N ALA A 116 16.09 3.15 -14.62
CA ALA A 116 17.32 3.74 -14.10
C ALA A 116 17.63 5.13 -14.73
N ASN A 117 17.40 5.28 -16.03
CA ASN A 117 17.60 6.54 -16.74
C ASN A 117 16.62 7.65 -16.32
N VAL A 118 15.47 7.31 -15.77
CA VAL A 118 14.51 8.27 -15.19
C VAL A 118 14.89 8.59 -13.76
N GLU A 119 15.35 7.58 -13.01
CA GLU A 119 15.82 7.74 -11.65
C GLU A 119 17.02 8.69 -11.56
N GLU A 120 17.99 8.59 -12.49
CA GLU A 120 19.17 9.46 -12.54
C GLU A 120 18.83 10.95 -12.72
N ILE A 121 17.72 11.26 -13.38
CA ILE A 121 17.23 12.64 -13.55
C ILE A 121 16.62 13.19 -12.27
N LEU A 122 16.06 12.33 -11.41
CA LEU A 122 15.52 12.77 -10.13
C LEU A 122 16.61 13.28 -9.18
N TYR A 123 17.83 12.79 -9.26
CA TYR A 123 18.87 13.14 -8.31
C TYR A 123 19.17 14.65 -8.30
N PRO A 124 19.58 15.29 -9.44
CA PRO A 124 19.81 16.72 -9.46
C PRO A 124 18.51 17.53 -9.28
N ALA A 125 17.36 17.00 -9.68
CA ALA A 125 16.09 17.66 -9.47
C ALA A 125 15.72 17.75 -7.98
N MET A 126 16.04 16.73 -7.18
CA MET A 126 15.76 16.70 -5.74
C MET A 126 16.76 17.53 -4.93
N GLU A 127 18.06 17.52 -5.32
CA GLU A 127 19.12 18.18 -4.54
C GLU A 127 19.27 19.66 -4.89
N ASP A 128 19.38 19.94 -6.20
CA ASP A 128 19.75 21.28 -6.71
C ASP A 128 18.59 22.01 -7.40
N HIS A 129 17.44 21.40 -7.50
CA HIS A 129 16.29 21.91 -8.27
C HIS A 129 16.65 22.20 -9.72
N VAL A 130 17.42 21.31 -10.34
CA VAL A 130 17.83 21.43 -11.74
C VAL A 130 17.54 20.13 -12.49
N LEU A 131 17.30 20.29 -13.78
CA LEU A 131 17.04 19.19 -14.68
C LEU A 131 18.10 19.22 -15.79
N ASP A 132 18.92 18.18 -15.88
CA ASP A 132 19.91 18.04 -16.95
C ASP A 132 19.38 17.06 -18.01
N LEU A 133 19.10 17.56 -19.23
CA LEU A 133 18.57 16.76 -20.31
C LEU A 133 19.56 16.73 -21.48
N MET A 134 19.81 15.52 -22.02
CA MET A 134 20.52 15.35 -23.27
C MET A 134 19.53 15.47 -24.43
N ILE A 135 19.75 16.43 -25.31
CA ILE A 135 18.97 16.64 -26.54
C ILE A 135 19.82 16.30 -27.75
N GLY A 136 19.27 15.48 -28.67
CA GLY A 136 19.97 14.96 -29.84
C GLY A 136 20.60 13.60 -29.59
N GLU A 137 21.18 13.05 -30.65
CA GLU A 137 21.85 11.75 -30.63
C GLU A 137 23.30 11.85 -31.15
N GLY A 138 24.15 10.94 -30.66
CA GLY A 138 25.55 10.84 -31.09
C GLY A 138 26.42 12.06 -30.73
N PRO A 139 27.45 12.37 -31.51
CA PRO A 139 28.43 13.47 -31.22
C PRO A 139 27.82 14.87 -31.21
N SER A 140 26.59 15.03 -31.72
CA SER A 140 25.87 16.32 -31.78
C SER A 140 24.95 16.51 -30.56
N ALA A 141 24.87 15.57 -29.66
CA ALA A 141 24.05 15.67 -28.45
C ALA A 141 24.54 16.85 -27.59
N ARG A 142 23.60 17.63 -27.09
CA ARG A 142 23.85 18.76 -26.19
C ARG A 142 23.13 18.57 -24.88
N SER A 143 23.79 18.86 -23.77
CA SER A 143 23.14 18.95 -22.46
C SER A 143 22.46 20.32 -22.34
N ILE A 144 21.21 20.31 -21.93
CA ILE A 144 20.45 21.50 -21.55
C ILE A 144 20.13 21.38 -20.06
N ARG A 145 20.51 22.41 -19.31
CA ARG A 145 20.18 22.57 -17.91
C ARG A 145 18.98 23.50 -17.76
N ILE A 146 17.97 23.03 -17.04
CA ILE A 146 16.72 23.75 -16.76
C ILE A 146 16.59 23.92 -15.27
N ASP A 147 16.42 25.15 -14.79
CA ASP A 147 16.14 25.42 -13.39
C ASP A 147 14.66 25.07 -13.08
N LEU A 148 14.42 24.40 -11.99
CA LEU A 148 13.11 23.99 -11.50
C LEU A 148 12.66 24.87 -10.33
N ALA A 149 11.36 25.07 -10.21
CA ALA A 149 10.80 25.63 -8.98
C ALA A 149 11.05 24.64 -7.80
N PRO A 150 11.36 25.11 -6.60
CA PRO A 150 11.42 24.25 -5.41
C PRO A 150 10.13 23.44 -5.26
N PHE A 151 10.24 22.15 -5.03
CA PHE A 151 9.08 21.25 -4.91
C PHE A 151 9.33 20.17 -3.87
N THR A 152 8.26 19.54 -3.42
CA THR A 152 8.34 18.37 -2.54
C THR A 152 8.02 17.11 -3.34
N LEU A 153 8.96 16.16 -3.39
CA LEU A 153 8.68 14.82 -3.88
C LEU A 153 8.13 13.97 -2.73
N VAL A 154 6.92 13.46 -2.90
CA VAL A 154 6.37 12.41 -2.03
C VAL A 154 6.36 11.11 -2.83
N ALA A 155 7.21 10.18 -2.48
CA ALA A 155 7.28 8.87 -3.14
C ALA A 155 6.59 7.78 -2.32
N ALA A 156 5.98 6.82 -2.99
CA ALA A 156 5.41 5.65 -2.34
C ALA A 156 5.98 4.36 -2.91
N THR A 157 6.20 3.37 -2.04
CA THR A 157 6.65 2.03 -2.46
C THR A 157 6.14 0.95 -1.52
N THR A 158 5.85 -0.22 -2.07
CA THR A 158 5.61 -1.45 -1.30
C THR A 158 6.92 -2.19 -1.00
N ARG A 159 7.98 -1.93 -1.75
CA ARG A 159 9.24 -2.66 -1.76
C ARG A 159 10.43 -1.73 -1.57
N ALA A 160 10.57 -1.15 -0.37
CA ALA A 160 11.64 -0.18 -0.07
C ALA A 160 13.06 -0.74 -0.28
N GLY A 161 13.24 -2.06 -0.14
CA GLY A 161 14.52 -2.72 -0.39
C GLY A 161 14.93 -2.79 -1.87
N LEU A 162 14.04 -2.48 -2.81
CA LEU A 162 14.36 -2.40 -4.25
C LEU A 162 14.78 -0.98 -4.70
N LEU A 163 14.65 0.02 -3.83
CA LEU A 163 15.14 1.36 -4.14
C LEU A 163 16.66 1.39 -4.12
N ALA A 164 17.25 2.02 -5.12
CA ALA A 164 18.68 2.29 -5.13
C ALA A 164 19.05 3.18 -3.91
N THR A 165 20.17 2.86 -3.28
CA THR A 165 20.66 3.63 -2.11
C THR A 165 20.76 5.13 -2.41
N PRO A 166 21.29 5.59 -3.57
CA PRO A 166 21.37 7.02 -3.86
C PRO A 166 20.01 7.73 -3.89
N LEU A 167 18.96 7.07 -4.41
CA LEU A 167 17.62 7.64 -4.39
C LEU A 167 17.05 7.68 -2.98
N ARG A 168 17.23 6.60 -2.23
CA ARG A 168 16.69 6.47 -0.88
C ARG A 168 17.25 7.52 0.07
N ASP A 169 18.55 7.81 -0.02
CA ASP A 169 19.26 8.74 0.88
C ASP A 169 18.85 10.21 0.66
N ARG A 170 18.21 10.51 -0.47
CA ARG A 170 17.69 11.85 -0.81
C ARG A 170 16.33 12.16 -0.17
N PHE A 171 15.69 11.17 0.46
CA PHE A 171 14.46 11.40 1.20
C PHE A 171 14.77 11.76 2.66
N GLY A 172 14.64 13.05 2.99
CA GLY A 172 14.83 13.54 4.36
C GLY A 172 13.77 13.04 5.35
N ILE A 173 12.60 12.62 4.85
CA ILE A 173 11.48 12.17 5.68
C ILE A 173 11.03 10.76 5.28
N PRO A 174 11.72 9.69 5.74
CA PRO A 174 11.26 8.32 5.53
C PRO A 174 10.18 7.94 6.54
N ILE A 175 9.02 7.50 6.06
CA ILE A 175 7.87 7.10 6.87
C ILE A 175 7.47 5.67 6.51
N ARG A 176 7.61 4.77 7.47
CA ARG A 176 7.09 3.41 7.38
C ARG A 176 5.64 3.39 7.85
N LEU A 177 4.73 2.93 7.00
CA LEU A 177 3.35 2.67 7.38
C LEU A 177 3.21 1.23 7.85
N GLU A 178 2.49 1.06 8.95
CA GLU A 178 2.27 -0.23 9.59
C GLU A 178 0.82 -0.69 9.41
N PHE A 179 0.59 -1.98 9.61
CA PHE A 179 -0.76 -2.51 9.62
C PHE A 179 -1.56 -1.90 10.75
N TYR A 180 -2.84 -1.67 10.48
CA TYR A 180 -3.79 -1.14 11.45
C TYR A 180 -4.25 -2.23 12.41
N THR A 181 -4.46 -1.84 13.65
CA THR A 181 -5.13 -2.68 14.63
C THR A 181 -6.62 -2.80 14.30
N PRO A 182 -7.32 -3.86 14.76
CA PRO A 182 -8.77 -3.95 14.61
C PRO A 182 -9.53 -2.74 15.16
N ALA A 183 -9.06 -2.16 16.28
CA ALA A 183 -9.67 -0.98 16.88
C ALA A 183 -9.53 0.27 16.01
N GLU A 184 -8.40 0.45 15.34
CA GLU A 184 -8.20 1.55 14.38
C GLU A 184 -9.06 1.33 13.14
N LEU A 185 -9.15 0.10 12.60
CA LEU A 185 -10.00 -0.21 11.46
C LEU A 185 -11.48 -0.05 11.78
N GLN A 186 -11.90 -0.35 13.00
CA GLN A 186 -13.26 -0.07 13.46
C GLN A 186 -13.58 1.43 13.37
N LYS A 187 -12.66 2.31 13.79
CA LYS A 187 -12.81 3.76 13.64
C LYS A 187 -12.90 4.18 12.17
N VAL A 188 -12.03 3.62 11.30
CA VAL A 188 -12.06 3.86 9.84
C VAL A 188 -13.42 3.47 9.26
N LEU A 189 -13.95 2.31 9.63
CA LEU A 189 -15.24 1.80 9.17
C LEU A 189 -16.39 2.65 9.65
N THR A 190 -16.38 3.10 10.91
CA THR A 190 -17.41 4.00 11.45
C THR A 190 -17.44 5.34 10.72
N GLN A 191 -16.26 5.93 10.46
CA GLN A 191 -16.17 7.17 9.66
C GLN A 191 -16.67 6.96 8.22
N ALA A 192 -16.28 5.85 7.60
CA ALA A 192 -16.72 5.52 6.25
C ALA A 192 -18.23 5.26 6.18
N ALA A 193 -18.80 4.55 7.14
CA ALA A 193 -20.24 4.31 7.26
C ALA A 193 -21.02 5.61 7.39
N GLY A 194 -20.55 6.54 8.24
CA GLY A 194 -21.17 7.87 8.38
C GLY A 194 -21.19 8.65 7.07
N LYS A 195 -20.07 8.66 6.32
CA LYS A 195 -20.00 9.32 5.00
C LYS A 195 -20.90 8.65 3.94
N LEU A 196 -21.17 7.34 4.08
CA LEU A 196 -22.06 6.57 3.19
C LEU A 196 -23.52 6.60 3.63
N GLY A 197 -23.86 7.20 4.76
CA GLY A 197 -25.19 7.16 5.34
C GLY A 197 -25.63 5.76 5.78
N LEU A 198 -24.68 4.89 6.16
CA LEU A 198 -24.97 3.52 6.58
C LEU A 198 -25.19 3.44 8.09
N ASN A 199 -26.22 2.69 8.49
CA ASN A 199 -26.47 2.37 9.90
C ASN A 199 -25.63 1.17 10.32
N LEU A 200 -24.40 1.43 10.79
CA LEU A 200 -23.43 0.42 11.18
C LEU A 200 -23.29 0.38 12.70
N HIS A 201 -23.70 -0.73 13.30
CA HIS A 201 -23.51 -0.94 14.73
C HIS A 201 -22.02 -1.13 15.08
N PRO A 202 -21.54 -0.68 16.25
CA PRO A 202 -20.14 -0.87 16.66
C PRO A 202 -19.65 -2.33 16.60
N GLU A 203 -20.50 -3.31 16.94
CA GLU A 203 -20.16 -4.73 16.85
C GLU A 203 -20.06 -5.23 15.40
N GLY A 204 -20.88 -4.71 14.47
CA GLY A 204 -20.77 -4.98 13.05
C GLY A 204 -19.48 -4.40 12.48
N ALA A 205 -19.12 -3.18 12.88
CA ALA A 205 -17.85 -2.57 12.51
C ALA A 205 -16.64 -3.38 13.04
N ALA A 206 -16.72 -3.86 14.28
CA ALA A 206 -15.69 -4.70 14.88
C ALA A 206 -15.52 -6.04 14.14
N GLU A 207 -16.64 -6.69 13.75
CA GLU A 207 -16.64 -7.94 12.97
C GLU A 207 -15.96 -7.76 11.60
N ILE A 208 -16.27 -6.66 10.88
CA ILE A 208 -15.63 -6.35 9.61
C ILE A 208 -14.15 -6.02 9.81
N ALA A 209 -13.83 -5.22 10.84
CA ALA A 209 -12.45 -4.81 11.15
C ALA A 209 -11.54 -6.00 11.46
N ALA A 210 -12.03 -6.99 12.21
CA ALA A 210 -11.29 -8.21 12.54
C ALA A 210 -10.86 -9.01 11.30
N ARG A 211 -11.67 -8.99 10.24
CA ARG A 211 -11.39 -9.71 8.98
C ARG A 211 -10.74 -8.84 7.88
N ALA A 212 -10.44 -7.57 8.17
CA ALA A 212 -9.92 -6.62 7.18
C ALA A 212 -8.40 -6.66 6.98
N ARG A 213 -7.71 -7.67 7.48
CA ARG A 213 -6.26 -7.90 7.27
C ARG A 213 -5.37 -6.71 7.63
N GLY A 214 -5.75 -5.92 8.62
CA GLY A 214 -4.97 -4.76 9.05
C GLY A 214 -4.88 -3.63 8.01
N THR A 215 -5.73 -3.62 6.97
CA THR A 215 -5.64 -2.61 5.91
C THR A 215 -6.95 -1.85 5.67
N PRO A 216 -6.94 -0.50 5.64
CA PRO A 216 -8.10 0.31 5.32
C PRO A 216 -8.74 0.00 3.96
N ARG A 217 -7.93 -0.36 2.95
CA ARG A 217 -8.44 -0.74 1.61
C ARG A 217 -9.33 -1.97 1.67
N VAL A 218 -8.90 -3.01 2.39
CA VAL A 218 -9.72 -4.23 2.56
C VAL A 218 -10.93 -3.93 3.41
N ALA A 219 -10.80 -3.18 4.52
CA ALA A 219 -11.91 -2.78 5.36
C ALA A 219 -13.00 -2.04 4.57
N GLY A 220 -12.64 -1.06 3.77
CA GLY A 220 -13.59 -0.33 2.92
C GLY A 220 -14.23 -1.20 1.84
N ARG A 221 -13.48 -2.15 1.26
CA ARG A 221 -14.03 -3.13 0.31
C ARG A 221 -15.05 -4.04 0.97
N LEU A 222 -14.73 -4.58 2.15
CA LEU A 222 -15.64 -5.46 2.90
C LEU A 222 -16.89 -4.71 3.33
N LEU A 223 -16.77 -3.48 3.84
CA LEU A 223 -17.92 -2.65 4.23
C LEU A 223 -18.91 -2.47 3.06
N ARG A 224 -18.41 -2.18 1.85
CA ARG A 224 -19.27 -2.03 0.69
C ARG A 224 -19.98 -3.33 0.32
N ARG A 225 -19.30 -4.46 0.37
CA ARG A 225 -19.93 -5.76 0.09
C ARG A 225 -20.94 -6.14 1.17
N VAL A 226 -20.65 -5.91 2.44
CA VAL A 226 -21.61 -6.12 3.54
C VAL A 226 -22.83 -5.23 3.37
N ARG A 227 -22.66 -3.95 2.98
CA ARG A 227 -23.76 -3.05 2.62
C ARG A 227 -24.64 -3.63 1.51
N ASP A 228 -24.02 -4.12 0.42
CA ASP A 228 -24.76 -4.64 -0.72
C ASP A 228 -25.61 -5.86 -0.30
N PHE A 229 -25.09 -6.75 0.55
CA PHE A 229 -25.86 -7.87 1.11
C PHE A 229 -26.95 -7.40 2.08
N ALA A 230 -26.64 -6.45 2.96
CA ALA A 230 -27.64 -5.91 3.89
C ALA A 230 -28.83 -5.29 3.12
N ALA A 231 -28.55 -4.52 2.08
CA ALA A 231 -29.58 -3.95 1.21
C ALA A 231 -30.42 -5.04 0.50
N SER A 232 -29.78 -6.09 -0.01
CA SER A 232 -30.46 -7.23 -0.64
C SER A 232 -31.35 -8.01 0.32
N ASP A 233 -30.91 -8.13 1.58
CA ASP A 233 -31.61 -8.90 2.62
C ASP A 233 -32.63 -8.03 3.38
N GLY A 234 -32.79 -6.73 3.01
CA GLY A 234 -33.70 -5.80 3.68
C GLY A 234 -33.30 -5.43 5.11
N VAL A 235 -32.00 -5.45 5.41
CA VAL A 235 -31.44 -5.17 6.72
C VAL A 235 -31.00 -3.71 6.81
N ASP A 236 -31.65 -2.91 7.65
CA ASP A 236 -31.33 -1.48 7.84
C ASP A 236 -30.13 -1.24 8.77
N LEU A 237 -29.93 -2.14 9.77
CA LEU A 237 -28.85 -2.04 10.74
C LEU A 237 -27.85 -3.17 10.52
N ILE A 238 -26.61 -2.80 10.18
CA ILE A 238 -25.51 -3.77 10.04
C ILE A 238 -24.94 -4.05 11.43
N ASP A 239 -25.45 -5.09 12.07
CA ASP A 239 -24.97 -5.62 13.34
C ASP A 239 -23.90 -6.73 13.14
N ARG A 240 -23.42 -7.34 14.23
CA ARG A 240 -22.45 -8.42 14.18
C ARG A 240 -22.95 -9.61 13.35
N LYS A 241 -24.22 -9.99 13.51
CA LYS A 241 -24.80 -11.17 12.86
C LYS A 241 -24.92 -10.98 11.35
N SER A 242 -25.46 -9.83 10.92
CA SER A 242 -25.59 -9.50 9.51
C SER A 242 -24.21 -9.32 8.84
N ALA A 243 -23.26 -8.68 9.51
CA ALA A 243 -21.89 -8.57 9.03
C ALA A 243 -21.22 -9.94 8.87
N ALA A 244 -21.29 -10.81 9.88
CA ALA A 244 -20.71 -12.16 9.82
C ALA A 244 -21.34 -13.02 8.73
N SER A 245 -22.66 -12.95 8.55
CA SER A 245 -23.39 -13.65 7.48
C SER A 245 -22.92 -13.19 6.10
N ALA A 246 -22.84 -11.88 5.87
CA ALA A 246 -22.35 -11.32 4.62
C ALA A 246 -20.89 -11.71 4.33
N LEU A 247 -20.01 -11.67 5.33
CA LEU A 247 -18.60 -12.05 5.18
C LEU A 247 -18.43 -13.55 4.87
N ALA A 248 -19.26 -14.41 5.46
CA ALA A 248 -19.29 -15.83 5.13
C ALA A 248 -19.71 -16.07 3.67
N ARG A 249 -20.70 -15.33 3.15
CA ARG A 249 -21.12 -15.37 1.72
C ARG A 249 -20.03 -14.87 0.77
N LEU A 250 -19.10 -14.04 1.26
CA LEU A 250 -17.90 -13.59 0.53
C LEU A 250 -16.72 -14.57 0.63
N ASP A 251 -16.92 -15.71 1.29
CA ASP A 251 -15.88 -16.70 1.56
C ASP A 251 -14.68 -16.15 2.36
N VAL A 252 -14.94 -15.16 3.23
CA VAL A 252 -13.97 -14.59 4.17
C VAL A 252 -14.21 -15.20 5.55
N ASP A 253 -13.25 -15.96 6.02
CA ASP A 253 -13.37 -16.66 7.31
C ASP A 253 -13.12 -15.74 8.52
N GLU A 254 -13.21 -16.31 9.72
CA GLU A 254 -13.07 -15.57 10.99
C GLU A 254 -11.70 -14.94 11.18
N MET A 255 -10.66 -15.50 10.56
CA MET A 255 -9.30 -14.95 10.58
C MET A 255 -9.02 -13.96 9.44
N GLY A 256 -10.01 -13.70 8.57
CA GLY A 256 -9.88 -12.82 7.41
C GLY A 256 -9.18 -13.46 6.19
N LEU A 257 -9.05 -14.80 6.18
CA LEU A 257 -8.53 -15.50 5.00
C LEU A 257 -9.65 -15.69 3.97
N ASP A 258 -9.36 -15.42 2.72
CA ASP A 258 -10.23 -15.73 1.59
C ASP A 258 -9.88 -17.09 0.94
N ALA A 259 -10.60 -17.44 -0.11
CA ALA A 259 -10.38 -18.70 -0.84
C ALA A 259 -8.93 -18.84 -1.34
N LEU A 260 -8.33 -17.72 -1.79
CA LEU A 260 -6.98 -17.72 -2.36
C LEU A 260 -5.91 -17.94 -1.29
N ASP A 261 -6.06 -17.34 -0.10
CA ASP A 261 -5.15 -17.59 1.01
C ASP A 261 -5.20 -19.04 1.46
N ARG A 262 -6.42 -19.59 1.62
CA ARG A 262 -6.58 -20.99 2.01
C ARG A 262 -6.04 -21.94 0.94
N ARG A 263 -6.19 -21.61 -0.36
CA ARG A 263 -5.59 -22.36 -1.47
C ARG A 263 -4.06 -22.30 -1.42
N TYR A 264 -3.48 -21.14 -1.11
CA TYR A 264 -2.04 -20.99 -0.92
C TYR A 264 -1.51 -21.86 0.24
N LEU A 265 -2.16 -21.78 1.40
CA LEU A 265 -1.76 -22.57 2.57
C LEU A 265 -1.90 -24.07 2.31
N ARG A 266 -2.98 -24.51 1.66
CA ARG A 266 -3.17 -25.90 1.26
C ARG A 266 -2.10 -26.38 0.29
N ALA A 267 -1.80 -25.60 -0.75
CA ALA A 267 -0.73 -25.92 -1.69
C ALA A 267 0.61 -26.09 -0.98
N LEU A 268 0.96 -25.18 -0.07
CA LEU A 268 2.19 -25.27 0.70
C LEU A 268 2.23 -26.52 1.61
N ILE A 269 1.13 -26.87 2.25
CA ILE A 269 1.06 -27.99 3.20
C ILE A 269 0.94 -29.34 2.46
N GLU A 270 -0.01 -29.46 1.54
CA GLU A 270 -0.36 -30.74 0.91
C GLU A 270 0.62 -31.12 -0.21
N ASN A 271 1.03 -30.17 -1.06
CA ASN A 271 1.89 -30.46 -2.20
C ASN A 271 3.38 -30.41 -1.84
N TYR A 272 3.76 -29.63 -0.82
CA TYR A 272 5.17 -29.40 -0.45
C TYR A 272 5.48 -29.74 1.01
N ALA A 273 4.64 -30.57 1.64
CA ALA A 273 4.84 -31.04 3.02
C ALA A 273 5.09 -29.92 4.06
N GLY A 274 4.49 -28.75 3.85
CA GLY A 274 4.68 -27.56 4.68
C GLY A 274 5.92 -26.74 4.36
N GLY A 275 6.65 -27.07 3.33
CA GLY A 275 7.84 -26.36 2.84
C GLY A 275 9.16 -26.98 3.32
N PRO A 276 10.31 -26.35 2.96
CA PRO A 276 10.42 -25.05 2.29
C PRO A 276 10.07 -25.09 0.79
N ALA A 277 9.27 -24.14 0.30
CA ALA A 277 8.88 -24.02 -1.09
C ALA A 277 9.19 -22.62 -1.65
N GLY A 278 9.70 -22.55 -2.89
CA GLY A 278 9.98 -21.30 -3.59
C GLY A 278 8.70 -20.53 -3.93
N VAL A 279 8.77 -19.18 -3.98
CA VAL A 279 7.59 -18.35 -4.31
C VAL A 279 7.04 -18.65 -5.71
N GLU A 280 7.91 -18.85 -6.69
CA GLU A 280 7.51 -19.18 -8.06
C GLU A 280 6.77 -20.51 -8.12
N THR A 281 7.28 -21.53 -7.42
CA THR A 281 6.64 -22.83 -7.30
C THR A 281 5.24 -22.73 -6.72
N LEU A 282 5.07 -21.94 -5.64
CA LEU A 282 3.78 -21.71 -5.02
C LEU A 282 2.83 -20.90 -5.91
N ALA A 283 3.35 -19.87 -6.59
CA ALA A 283 2.59 -19.05 -7.54
C ALA A 283 2.01 -19.92 -8.68
N TYR A 284 2.83 -20.80 -9.26
CA TYR A 284 2.36 -21.77 -10.25
C TYR A 284 1.31 -22.74 -9.67
N ALA A 285 1.51 -23.25 -8.46
CA ALA A 285 0.59 -24.19 -7.83
C ALA A 285 -0.81 -23.61 -7.60
N ILE A 286 -0.90 -22.30 -7.38
CA ILE A 286 -2.19 -21.61 -7.17
C ILE A 286 -2.68 -20.84 -8.42
N ALA A 287 -1.95 -20.92 -9.53
CA ALA A 287 -2.23 -20.22 -10.79
C ALA A 287 -2.31 -18.69 -10.63
N GLU A 288 -1.36 -18.11 -9.87
CA GLU A 288 -1.23 -16.67 -9.65
C GLU A 288 0.14 -16.15 -10.10
N ALA A 289 0.24 -14.84 -10.36
CA ALA A 289 1.51 -14.21 -10.64
C ALA A 289 2.35 -14.11 -9.35
N ARG A 290 3.68 -14.24 -9.48
CA ARG A 290 4.62 -14.10 -8.35
C ARG A 290 4.39 -12.80 -7.56
N ASP A 291 4.24 -11.67 -8.26
CA ASP A 291 4.02 -10.37 -7.63
C ASP A 291 2.72 -10.34 -6.81
N ALA A 292 1.65 -11.00 -7.29
CA ALA A 292 0.40 -11.12 -6.54
C ALA A 292 0.60 -11.92 -5.24
N VAL A 293 1.40 -12.99 -5.29
CA VAL A 293 1.75 -13.76 -4.10
C VAL A 293 2.54 -12.91 -3.11
N GLU A 294 3.60 -12.25 -3.54
CA GLU A 294 4.50 -11.48 -2.68
C GLU A 294 3.88 -10.20 -2.12
N ASP A 295 3.00 -9.53 -2.88
CA ASP A 295 2.46 -8.23 -2.51
C ASP A 295 1.06 -8.29 -1.87
N VAL A 296 0.26 -9.33 -2.16
CA VAL A 296 -1.14 -9.41 -1.71
C VAL A 296 -1.38 -10.54 -0.71
N ILE A 297 -0.86 -11.75 -0.97
CA ILE A 297 -1.16 -12.95 -0.18
C ILE A 297 -0.21 -13.05 1.02
N GLU A 298 1.10 -13.15 0.77
CA GLU A 298 2.10 -13.42 1.80
C GLU A 298 2.20 -12.36 2.91
N PRO A 299 2.06 -11.03 2.67
CA PRO A 299 2.24 -10.06 3.73
C PRO A 299 1.32 -10.28 4.92
N PHE A 300 0.06 -10.61 4.67
CA PHE A 300 -0.89 -10.91 5.72
C PHE A 300 -0.60 -12.25 6.42
N LEU A 301 -0.31 -13.30 5.64
CA LEU A 301 0.00 -14.62 6.17
C LEU A 301 1.27 -14.62 7.03
N LEU A 302 2.29 -13.86 6.63
CA LEU A 302 3.52 -13.62 7.40
C LEU A 302 3.24 -12.87 8.70
N GLN A 303 2.51 -11.77 8.62
CA GLN A 303 2.15 -10.95 9.78
C GLN A 303 1.35 -11.76 10.82
N GLN A 304 0.45 -12.60 10.35
CA GLN A 304 -0.39 -13.43 11.22
C GLN A 304 0.31 -14.71 11.71
N GLY A 305 1.52 -14.99 11.23
CA GLY A 305 2.27 -16.19 11.62
C GLY A 305 1.71 -17.49 11.06
N PHE A 306 1.02 -17.43 9.91
CA PHE A 306 0.61 -18.64 9.18
C PHE A 306 1.78 -19.26 8.43
N ILE A 307 2.67 -18.42 7.92
CA ILE A 307 3.87 -18.82 7.20
C ILE A 307 5.09 -18.06 7.72
N GLN A 308 6.28 -18.57 7.44
CA GLN A 308 7.55 -17.90 7.64
C GLN A 308 8.39 -17.95 6.37
N ARG A 309 9.25 -16.95 6.16
CA ARG A 309 10.26 -16.93 5.09
C ARG A 309 11.59 -17.44 5.64
N THR A 310 12.18 -18.37 4.94
CA THR A 310 13.54 -18.89 5.21
C THR A 310 14.41 -18.69 3.98
N PRO A 311 15.76 -18.81 4.09
CA PRO A 311 16.66 -18.77 2.92
C PRO A 311 16.33 -19.83 1.85
N ARG A 312 15.70 -20.94 2.24
CA ARG A 312 15.32 -22.04 1.34
C ARG A 312 13.92 -21.86 0.73
N GLY A 313 13.10 -20.93 1.24
CA GLY A 313 11.73 -20.71 0.78
C GLY A 313 10.74 -20.49 1.90
N ARG A 314 9.44 -20.63 1.57
CA ARG A 314 8.31 -20.43 2.49
C ARG A 314 8.01 -21.72 3.23
N MET A 315 7.73 -21.59 4.53
CA MET A 315 7.33 -22.70 5.39
C MET A 315 6.01 -22.39 6.10
N ALA A 316 5.15 -23.39 6.22
CA ALA A 316 3.91 -23.27 6.99
C ALA A 316 4.21 -23.41 8.50
N CYS A 317 3.63 -22.51 9.29
CA CYS A 317 3.71 -22.55 10.75
C CYS A 317 2.57 -23.39 11.33
N ALA A 318 2.67 -23.81 12.58
CA ALA A 318 1.65 -24.61 13.28
C ALA A 318 0.23 -24.01 13.19
N LYS A 319 0.14 -22.67 13.19
CA LYS A 319 -1.12 -21.93 13.02
C LYS A 319 -1.82 -22.22 11.69
N ALA A 320 -1.07 -22.42 10.60
CA ALA A 320 -1.65 -22.75 9.29
C ALA A 320 -2.28 -24.15 9.29
N TYR A 321 -1.62 -25.12 9.90
CA TYR A 321 -2.16 -26.48 10.05
C TYR A 321 -3.44 -26.47 10.90
N ALA A 322 -3.39 -25.82 12.08
CA ALA A 322 -4.54 -25.72 12.98
C ALA A 322 -5.74 -25.06 12.30
N HIS A 323 -5.51 -23.99 11.53
CA HIS A 323 -6.55 -23.26 10.80
C HIS A 323 -7.22 -24.12 9.72
N LEU A 324 -6.45 -24.99 9.05
CA LEU A 324 -6.98 -25.90 8.02
C LEU A 324 -7.52 -27.22 8.61
N GLY A 325 -7.50 -27.40 9.94
CA GLY A 325 -7.90 -28.63 10.61
C GLY A 325 -6.94 -29.79 10.37
N LEU A 326 -5.66 -29.51 10.06
CA LEU A 326 -4.62 -30.49 9.78
C LEU A 326 -3.67 -30.66 10.98
N ILE A 327 -3.07 -31.84 11.10
CA ILE A 327 -2.09 -32.12 12.16
C ILE A 327 -0.73 -31.57 11.73
N ALA A 328 -0.17 -30.67 12.53
CA ALA A 328 1.16 -30.15 12.29
C ALA A 328 2.24 -31.24 12.52
N PRO A 329 3.23 -31.41 11.64
CA PRO A 329 4.37 -32.26 11.93
C PRO A 329 5.14 -31.73 13.15
N LYS A 330 5.79 -32.63 13.92
CA LYS A 330 6.54 -32.25 15.14
C LYS A 330 7.66 -31.20 14.91
N THR A 331 8.08 -31.02 13.67
CA THR A 331 9.07 -30.03 13.22
C THR A 331 8.47 -28.70 12.77
N ALA A 332 7.14 -28.57 12.66
CA ALA A 332 6.49 -27.32 12.29
C ALA A 332 6.48 -26.36 13.48
N GLY A 333 7.56 -25.64 13.65
CA GLY A 333 7.70 -24.66 14.75
C GLY A 333 9.10 -24.53 15.34
N LEU A 334 10.04 -25.34 14.89
CA LEU A 334 11.43 -25.32 15.35
C LEU A 334 12.36 -24.60 14.36
N ALA A 335 12.09 -23.32 14.08
CA ALA A 335 13.11 -22.37 13.77
C ALA A 335 12.96 -21.24 14.79
N GLN A 336 13.49 -21.43 15.99
CA GLN A 336 13.78 -20.33 16.88
C GLN A 336 14.86 -19.45 16.21
N PRO A 337 14.73 -18.12 16.22
CA PRO A 337 15.83 -17.24 15.87
C PRO A 337 16.81 -17.25 17.05
N GLY A 338 17.75 -18.18 17.06
CA GLY A 338 18.63 -18.37 18.21
C GLY A 338 19.94 -19.12 17.99
N ASP A 339 20.13 -19.88 16.93
CA ASP A 339 21.32 -20.72 16.79
C ASP A 339 22.20 -20.31 15.58
N LEU A 340 22.58 -19.04 15.49
CA LEU A 340 23.54 -18.56 14.47
C LEU A 340 24.82 -17.94 15.06
N PHE A 341 25.07 -18.09 16.36
CA PHE A 341 26.30 -17.62 17.01
C PHE A 341 26.75 -18.57 18.13
N ASP A 342 26.91 -19.85 17.82
CA ASP A 342 27.79 -20.75 18.59
C ASP A 342 28.55 -21.61 17.54
N ASP A 343 29.68 -21.08 17.08
CA ASP A 343 30.97 -21.73 16.85
C ASP A 343 31.96 -20.67 16.30
#